data_da96f572a7a980387c903ae4414dad6b
#
_entry.id   da96f572a7a980387c903ae4414dad6b
#
_cell.length_a   1.000
_cell.length_b   1.000
_cell.length_c   1.000
_cell.angle_alpha   90.00
_cell.angle_beta   90.00
_cell.angle_gamma   90.00
#
_symmetry.space_group_name_H-M   'P 1'
#
loop_
_entity.id
_entity.type
_entity.pdbx_description
1 polymer ?
#
loop_
_entity_poly.entity_id
_entity_poly.type
_entity_poly.pdbx_seq_one_letter_code
_entity_poly.pdbx_strand_id
1 'polypeptide(L)'
;MFILSLTYVKPTEEADRLMQPHMDWVNAGYDSGMFLASGRKNPRTGGVILARGDRTEIEAYVAADPFAAEGVAVYEVTEVAVTRTAAGLEGLTG
;
A
#
# COMPACT_ATOMS: atom_id res chain seq x y z
N MET A 1 -0.76 2.18 12.90
CA MET A 1 -0.12 1.87 11.60
C MET A 1 -0.93 0.81 10.89
N PHE A 2 -0.95 0.84 9.57
CA PHE A 2 -1.61 -0.17 8.75
C PHE A 2 -0.61 -0.83 7.83
N ILE A 3 -0.73 -2.15 7.68
CA ILE A 3 0.03 -2.90 6.67
C ILE A 3 -0.93 -3.18 5.53
N LEU A 4 -0.62 -2.66 4.35
CA LEU A 4 -1.41 -2.86 3.15
C LEU A 4 -0.68 -3.89 2.30
N SER A 5 -1.16 -5.12 2.30
CA SER A 5 -0.56 -6.21 1.55
C SER A 5 -1.31 -6.41 0.25
N LEU A 6 -0.62 -6.17 -0.87
CA LEU A 6 -1.16 -6.27 -2.21
C LEU A 6 -0.69 -7.59 -2.84
N THR A 7 -1.62 -8.35 -3.38
CA THR A 7 -1.31 -9.59 -4.08
C THR A 7 -1.92 -9.57 -5.47
N TYR A 8 -1.11 -9.82 -6.51
CA TYR A 8 -1.61 -9.91 -7.88
C TYR A 8 -2.50 -11.14 -8.03
N VAL A 9 -3.65 -10.95 -8.68
CA VAL A 9 -4.60 -12.02 -9.03
C VAL A 9 -4.73 -12.21 -10.53
N LYS A 10 -3.96 -11.43 -11.31
CA LYS A 10 -3.83 -11.54 -12.75
C LYS A 10 -2.35 -11.58 -13.14
N PRO A 11 -2.01 -11.96 -14.39
CA PRO A 11 -0.59 -11.99 -14.81
C PRO A 11 0.09 -10.64 -14.66
N THR A 12 1.41 -10.67 -14.45
CA THR A 12 2.21 -9.45 -14.23
C THR A 12 2.13 -8.47 -15.39
N GLU A 13 1.84 -8.93 -16.60
CA GLU A 13 1.65 -8.07 -17.77
C GLU A 13 0.50 -7.08 -17.55
N GLU A 14 -0.56 -7.51 -16.83
CA GLU A 14 -1.68 -6.63 -16.49
C GLU A 14 -1.27 -5.56 -15.46
N ALA A 15 -0.42 -5.94 -14.50
CA ALA A 15 0.15 -4.97 -13.56
C ALA A 15 1.07 -3.99 -14.30
N ASP A 16 1.89 -4.47 -15.22
CA ASP A 16 2.78 -3.61 -16.00
C ASP A 16 2.00 -2.59 -16.83
N ARG A 17 0.85 -3.00 -17.39
CA ARG A 17 -0.03 -2.10 -18.16
C ARG A 17 -0.56 -0.94 -17.32
N LEU A 18 -0.78 -1.15 -16.02
CA LEU A 18 -1.32 -0.14 -15.10
C LEU A 18 -0.25 0.50 -14.22
N MET A 19 1.03 0.20 -14.47
CA MET A 19 2.12 0.62 -13.58
C MET A 19 2.19 2.13 -13.38
N GLN A 20 2.05 2.92 -14.46
CA GLN A 20 2.16 4.38 -14.33
C GLN A 20 1.04 4.97 -13.47
N PRO A 21 -0.26 4.71 -13.74
CA PRO A 21 -1.31 5.23 -12.87
C PRO A 21 -1.22 4.69 -11.44
N HIS A 22 -0.77 3.44 -11.25
CA HIS A 22 -0.52 2.90 -9.91
C HIS A 22 0.57 3.70 -9.19
N MET A 23 1.68 4.01 -9.87
CA MET A 23 2.77 4.78 -9.26
C MET A 23 2.35 6.23 -8.96
N ASP A 24 1.51 6.82 -9.79
CA ASP A 24 0.94 8.14 -9.51
C ASP A 24 0.10 8.10 -8.23
N TRP A 25 -0.67 7.04 -8.05
CA TRP A 25 -1.45 6.81 -6.84
C TRP A 25 -0.56 6.62 -5.60
N VAL A 26 0.53 5.85 -5.73
CA VAL A 26 1.52 5.67 -4.65
C VAL A 26 2.15 7.00 -4.27
N ASN A 27 2.59 7.78 -5.26
CA ASN A 27 3.22 9.07 -5.02
C ASN A 27 2.28 10.04 -4.27
N ALA A 28 1.01 10.08 -4.65
CA ALA A 28 0.02 10.89 -3.95
C ALA A 28 -0.18 10.45 -2.50
N GLY A 29 -0.09 9.15 -2.23
CA GLY A 29 -0.13 8.60 -0.87
C GLY A 29 1.04 9.09 -0.01
N TYR A 30 2.23 9.17 -0.58
CA TYR A 30 3.38 9.76 0.10
C TYR A 30 3.23 11.27 0.30
N ASP A 31 2.78 11.99 -0.73
CA ASP A 31 2.61 13.44 -0.65
C ASP A 31 1.62 13.86 0.43
N SER A 32 0.57 13.08 0.64
CA SER A 32 -0.43 13.35 1.69
C SER A 32 0.05 12.99 3.09
N GLY A 33 1.17 12.29 3.22
CA GLY A 33 1.66 11.78 4.50
C GLY A 33 1.02 10.47 4.94
N MET A 34 0.15 9.90 4.14
CA MET A 34 -0.50 8.63 4.46
C MET A 34 0.48 7.46 4.39
N PHE A 35 1.34 7.40 3.37
CA PHE A 35 2.29 6.30 3.18
C PHE A 35 3.64 6.60 3.83
N LEU A 36 4.20 5.62 4.52
CA LEU A 36 5.46 5.72 5.26
C LEU A 36 6.60 4.97 4.59
N ALA A 37 6.29 3.82 4.00
CA ALA A 37 7.26 2.98 3.31
C ALA A 37 6.52 2.02 2.39
N SER A 38 7.17 1.56 1.34
CA SER A 38 6.58 0.58 0.43
C SER A 38 7.67 -0.20 -0.28
N GLY A 39 7.30 -1.36 -0.80
CA GLY A 39 8.22 -2.20 -1.56
C GLY A 39 7.50 -3.34 -2.25
N ARG A 40 8.24 -4.03 -3.12
CA ARG A 40 7.75 -5.22 -3.81
C ARG A 40 7.97 -6.46 -2.96
N LYS A 41 7.05 -7.40 -3.05
CA LYS A 41 7.28 -8.75 -2.52
C LYS A 41 8.34 -9.44 -3.38
N ASN A 42 9.16 -10.27 -2.76
CA ASN A 42 10.17 -11.07 -3.44
C ASN A 42 9.88 -12.56 -3.17
N PRO A 43 9.48 -13.37 -4.18
CA PRO A 43 9.33 -13.01 -5.60
C PRO A 43 8.20 -12.01 -5.87
N ARG A 44 8.18 -11.44 -7.06
CA ARG A 44 7.23 -10.38 -7.46
C ARG A 44 5.80 -10.91 -7.57
N THR A 45 5.12 -11.01 -6.45
CA THR A 45 3.73 -11.45 -6.36
C THR A 45 2.79 -10.31 -5.92
N GLY A 46 3.33 -9.12 -5.71
CA GLY A 46 2.62 -7.96 -5.23
C GLY A 46 3.55 -6.99 -4.53
N GLY A 47 3.03 -6.34 -3.51
CA GLY A 47 3.80 -5.37 -2.73
C GLY A 47 3.25 -5.21 -1.33
N VAL A 48 3.94 -4.39 -0.55
CA VAL A 48 3.51 -4.02 0.81
C VAL A 48 3.70 -2.52 0.97
N ILE A 49 2.73 -1.87 1.58
CA ILE A 49 2.79 -0.46 1.95
C ILE A 49 2.53 -0.35 3.44
N LEU A 50 3.35 0.43 4.14
CA LEU A 50 3.08 0.83 5.51
C LEU A 50 2.42 2.19 5.49
N ALA A 51 1.28 2.32 6.15
CA ALA A 51 0.47 3.53 6.12
C ALA A 51 0.01 3.93 7.51
N ARG A 52 -0.36 5.20 7.65
CA ARG A 52 -0.95 5.73 8.87
C ARG A 52 -2.15 6.60 8.54
N GLY A 53 -3.05 6.76 9.49
CA GLY A 53 -4.22 7.60 9.35
C GLY A 53 -5.48 6.89 9.82
N ASP A 54 -6.62 7.36 9.35
CA ASP A 54 -7.91 6.78 9.67
C ASP A 54 -8.20 5.57 8.80
N ARG A 55 -8.70 4.50 9.40
CA ARG A 55 -8.98 3.24 8.68
C ARG A 55 -9.95 3.43 7.52
N THR A 56 -11.01 4.20 7.73
CA THR A 56 -12.01 4.44 6.68
C THR A 56 -11.40 5.16 5.47
N GLU A 57 -10.55 6.16 5.74
CA GLU A 57 -9.85 6.90 4.67
C GLU A 57 -8.86 6.00 3.93
N ILE A 58 -8.12 5.16 4.67
CA ILE A 58 -7.16 4.23 4.08
C ILE A 58 -7.87 3.21 3.19
N GLU A 59 -8.96 2.62 3.66
CA GLU A 59 -9.72 1.65 2.88
C GLU A 59 -10.30 2.28 1.60
N ALA A 60 -10.81 3.50 1.68
CA ALA A 60 -11.30 4.22 0.51
C ALA A 60 -10.16 4.52 -0.48
N TYR A 61 -9.01 4.92 0.02
CA TYR A 61 -7.85 5.21 -0.82
C TYR A 61 -7.33 3.96 -1.52
N VAL A 62 -7.24 2.84 -0.80
CA VAL A 62 -6.83 1.55 -1.34
C VAL A 62 -7.76 1.09 -2.46
N ALA A 63 -9.06 1.27 -2.31
CA ALA A 63 -10.04 0.90 -3.33
C ALA A 63 -9.85 1.69 -4.63
N ALA A 64 -9.24 2.87 -4.56
CA ALA A 64 -8.98 3.72 -5.71
C ALA A 64 -7.65 3.41 -6.42
N ASP A 65 -6.80 2.54 -5.87
CA ASP A 65 -5.60 2.10 -6.58
C ASP A 65 -6.03 1.45 -7.91
N PRO A 66 -5.47 1.88 -9.05
CA PRO A 66 -5.79 1.27 -10.34
C PRO A 66 -5.66 -0.25 -10.35
N PHE A 67 -4.70 -0.83 -9.62
CA PHE A 67 -4.59 -2.28 -9.51
C PHE A 67 -5.83 -2.91 -8.87
N ALA A 68 -6.37 -2.29 -7.82
CA ALA A 68 -7.57 -2.78 -7.15
C ALA A 68 -8.82 -2.49 -8.00
N ALA A 69 -8.94 -1.27 -8.51
CA ALA A 69 -10.10 -0.84 -9.29
C ALA A 69 -10.29 -1.66 -10.56
N GLU A 70 -9.20 -2.08 -11.21
CA GLU A 70 -9.22 -2.89 -12.43
C GLU A 70 -9.19 -4.39 -12.16
N GLY A 71 -9.21 -4.81 -10.90
CA GLY A 71 -9.22 -6.23 -10.54
C GLY A 71 -7.93 -6.98 -10.82
N VAL A 72 -6.80 -6.28 -10.91
CA VAL A 72 -5.49 -6.87 -11.18
C VAL A 72 -4.87 -7.43 -9.89
N ALA A 73 -5.21 -6.82 -8.76
CA ALA A 73 -4.68 -7.21 -7.45
C ALA A 73 -5.73 -7.00 -6.37
N VAL A 74 -5.51 -7.66 -5.24
CA VAL A 74 -6.33 -7.51 -4.04
C VAL A 74 -5.47 -7.05 -2.89
N TYR A 75 -6.06 -6.25 -2.00
CA TYR A 75 -5.41 -5.76 -0.78
C TYR A 75 -5.94 -6.49 0.44
N GLU A 76 -5.04 -6.81 1.36
CA GLU A 76 -5.36 -7.15 2.74
C GLU A 76 -4.88 -6.00 3.62
N VAL A 77 -5.78 -5.42 4.41
CA VAL A 77 -5.49 -4.30 5.30
C VAL A 77 -5.41 -4.83 6.71
N THR A 78 -4.23 -4.71 7.34
CA THR A 78 -4.02 -5.13 8.73
C THR A 78 -3.68 -3.91 9.57
N GLU A 79 -4.47 -3.66 10.59
CA GLU A 79 -4.18 -2.60 11.56
C GLU A 79 -3.27 -3.14 12.65
N VAL A 80 -2.20 -2.38 12.96
CA VAL A 80 -1.23 -2.74 13.99
C VAL A 80 -1.07 -1.57 14.96
N ALA A 81 -1.31 -1.82 16.24
CA ALA A 81 -0.96 -0.86 17.28
C ALA A 81 0.53 -1.02 17.58
N VAL A 82 1.35 -0.17 16.97
CA VAL A 82 2.81 -0.22 17.16
C VAL A 82 3.13 0.26 18.56
N THR A 83 3.73 -0.60 19.37
CA THR A 83 4.04 -0.30 20.77
C THR A 83 5.51 -0.03 21.01
N ARG A 84 6.37 -0.33 20.03
CA ARG A 84 7.82 -0.18 20.17
C ARG A 84 8.46 -0.08 18.79
N THR A 85 9.46 0.78 18.66
CA THR A 85 10.26 0.92 17.42
C THR A 85 11.73 1.02 17.74
N ALA A 86 12.57 0.77 16.77
CA ALA A 86 13.98 1.16 16.81
C ALA A 86 14.08 2.68 16.63
N ALA A 87 15.22 3.24 17.04
CA ALA A 87 15.50 4.65 16.83
C ALA A 87 15.40 5.02 15.36
N GLY A 88 14.75 6.11 15.04
CA GLY A 88 14.52 6.57 13.66
C GLY A 88 13.21 6.12 13.07
N LEU A 89 12.50 5.19 13.69
CA LEU A 89 11.23 4.65 13.18
C LEU A 89 10.02 5.09 14.01
N GLU A 90 10.16 6.13 14.80
CA GLU A 90 9.11 6.60 15.71
C GLU A 90 7.83 7.03 14.96
N GLY A 91 7.95 7.39 13.69
CA GLY A 91 6.80 7.72 12.84
C GLY A 91 5.80 6.57 12.67
N LEU A 92 6.22 5.33 12.95
CA LEU A 92 5.32 4.18 12.85
C LEU A 92 4.34 4.08 14.02
N THR A 93 4.57 4.81 15.12
CA THR A 93 3.70 4.77 16.31
C THR A 93 2.48 5.70 16.20
N GLY A 94 2.45 6.53 15.18
CA GLY A 94 1.39 7.55 14.99
C GLY A 94 0.07 7.07 14.44
#